data_8b2f36c278db1d299d982fd741c1eb3f
#
_entry.id   8b2f36c278db1d299d982fd741c1eb3f
#
_cell.length_a   1.000
_cell.length_b   1.000
_cell.length_c   1.000
_cell.angle_alpha   90.00
_cell.angle_beta   90.00
_cell.angle_gamma   90.00
#
_symmetry.space_group_name_H-M   'P 1'
#
loop_
_entity.id
_entity.type
_entity.pdbx_description
1 polymer ?
#
loop_
_entity_poly.entity_id
_entity_poly.type
_entity_poly.pdbx_seq_one_letter_code
_entity_poly.pdbx_strand_id
1 'polypeptide(L)'
;MDEFSQNYNNGQVEYLDGEQLVKTIRRKRKVRKGRKRQNAFRALLCFVMNIVLIFGIIYIAKMPQWYMPQSAFKALDGNSVEIINNRIVPSYRIFAALRASDVPNVPIYMAKTDKIKDAIMKLAPVEDVYIRRYAFPARIQIILREREPYIMISPDEKVKPVAF
;
A
#
# COMPACT_ATOMS: atom_id res chain seq x y z
N MET A 1 61.84 25.73 -29.82
CA MET A 1 61.17 26.17 -28.55
C MET A 1 60.58 24.92 -27.90
N ASP A 2 61.40 24.33 -27.01
CA ASP A 2 61.01 23.08 -26.34
C ASP A 2 60.07 23.43 -25.18
N GLU A 3 58.80 23.03 -25.31
CA GLU A 3 57.83 23.15 -24.20
C GLU A 3 58.18 22.12 -23.12
N PHE A 4 58.91 22.55 -22.13
CA PHE A 4 59.17 21.81 -20.91
C PHE A 4 57.95 21.85 -20.02
N SER A 5 57.15 20.77 -19.99
CA SER A 5 56.13 20.66 -18.98
C SER A 5 56.69 20.00 -17.71
N GLN A 6 56.67 20.77 -16.64
CA GLN A 6 57.12 20.35 -15.31
C GLN A 6 56.00 19.51 -14.65
N ASN A 7 56.36 18.30 -14.22
CA ASN A 7 55.46 17.46 -13.44
C ASN A 7 55.95 17.46 -11.98
N TYR A 8 55.20 18.11 -11.09
CA TYR A 8 55.48 18.13 -9.65
C TYR A 8 55.04 16.83 -9.01
N ASN A 9 56.02 15.98 -8.65
CA ASN A 9 55.76 14.83 -7.78
C ASN A 9 56.79 14.91 -6.64
N ASN A 10 56.33 15.08 -5.42
CA ASN A 10 57.14 15.10 -4.16
C ASN A 10 58.32 16.10 -4.13
N GLY A 11 58.13 17.29 -4.67
CA GLY A 11 59.16 18.35 -4.57
C GLY A 11 60.39 18.18 -5.47
N GLN A 12 60.43 17.15 -6.31
CA GLN A 12 61.46 17.00 -7.35
C GLN A 12 60.87 17.34 -8.72
N VAL A 13 61.54 18.22 -9.43
CA VAL A 13 61.18 18.62 -10.80
C VAL A 13 61.84 17.64 -11.74
N GLU A 14 61.07 16.69 -12.27
CA GLU A 14 61.54 15.73 -13.27
C GLU A 14 61.22 16.28 -14.66
N TYR A 15 62.27 16.54 -15.46
CA TYR A 15 62.13 16.98 -16.84
C TYR A 15 61.85 15.76 -17.74
N LEU A 16 60.59 15.66 -18.18
CA LEU A 16 60.16 14.58 -19.06
C LEU A 16 60.45 14.92 -20.53
N ASP A 17 61.17 14.04 -21.23
CA ASP A 17 61.39 14.16 -22.66
C ASP A 17 60.04 14.13 -23.45
N GLY A 18 59.98 14.82 -24.60
CA GLY A 18 58.77 15.00 -25.38
C GLY A 18 58.05 13.67 -25.74
N GLU A 19 58.80 12.61 -26.00
CA GLU A 19 58.25 11.28 -26.24
C GLU A 19 57.55 10.69 -25.01
N GLN A 20 58.06 10.89 -23.83
CA GLN A 20 57.48 10.42 -22.56
C GLN A 20 56.18 11.17 -22.27
N LEU A 21 56.14 12.48 -22.55
CA LEU A 21 54.92 13.29 -22.43
C LEU A 21 53.78 12.77 -23.33
N VAL A 22 54.09 12.47 -24.59
CA VAL A 22 53.08 11.93 -25.52
C VAL A 22 52.54 10.56 -25.04
N LYS A 23 53.41 9.71 -24.51
CA LYS A 23 53.02 8.40 -23.96
C LYS A 23 52.13 8.54 -22.71
N THR A 24 52.45 9.46 -21.82
CA THR A 24 51.63 9.72 -20.60
C THR A 24 50.28 10.33 -20.95
N ILE A 25 50.21 11.27 -21.88
CA ILE A 25 48.93 11.84 -22.36
C ILE A 25 48.05 10.79 -23.02
N ARG A 26 48.61 9.89 -23.86
CA ARG A 26 47.88 8.79 -24.47
C ARG A 26 47.33 7.81 -23.42
N ARG A 27 48.11 7.46 -22.38
CA ARG A 27 47.64 6.62 -21.24
C ARG A 27 46.54 7.29 -20.48
N LYS A 28 46.64 8.57 -20.11
CA LYS A 28 45.61 9.34 -19.40
C LYS A 28 44.29 9.40 -20.23
N ARG A 29 44.37 9.56 -21.56
CA ARG A 29 43.18 9.54 -22.43
C ARG A 29 42.50 8.17 -22.48
N LYS A 30 43.25 7.06 -22.54
CA LYS A 30 42.69 5.70 -22.51
C LYS A 30 41.97 5.40 -21.19
N VAL A 31 42.59 5.77 -20.06
CA VAL A 31 42.00 5.58 -18.73
C VAL A 31 40.74 6.42 -18.54
N ARG A 32 40.69 7.67 -19.04
CA ARG A 32 39.51 8.52 -19.02
C ARG A 32 38.35 7.92 -19.85
N LYS A 33 38.63 7.37 -21.02
CA LYS A 33 37.59 6.69 -21.85
C LYS A 33 37.04 5.44 -21.17
N GLY A 34 37.90 4.63 -20.54
CA GLY A 34 37.45 3.45 -19.79
C GLY A 34 36.57 3.82 -18.59
N ARG A 35 36.94 4.81 -17.79
CA ARG A 35 36.12 5.30 -16.67
C ARG A 35 34.80 5.90 -17.10
N LYS A 36 34.76 6.65 -18.22
CA LYS A 36 33.50 7.16 -18.76
C LYS A 36 32.55 6.02 -19.17
N ARG A 37 33.08 4.97 -19.82
CA ARG A 37 32.28 3.80 -20.22
C ARG A 37 31.76 3.02 -18.99
N GLN A 38 32.58 2.85 -17.95
CA GLN A 38 32.14 2.20 -16.71
C GLN A 38 31.07 3.02 -15.98
N ASN A 39 31.24 4.35 -15.94
CA ASN A 39 30.23 5.22 -15.31
C ASN A 39 28.93 5.24 -16.10
N ALA A 40 28.99 5.25 -17.43
CA ALA A 40 27.81 5.14 -18.29
C ALA A 40 27.10 3.79 -18.11
N PHE A 41 27.86 2.70 -18.00
CA PHE A 41 27.28 1.38 -17.73
C PHE A 41 26.62 1.30 -16.35
N ARG A 42 27.26 1.85 -15.30
CA ARG A 42 26.65 1.94 -13.95
C ARG A 42 25.40 2.79 -13.97
N ALA A 43 25.42 3.94 -14.64
CA ALA A 43 24.25 4.81 -14.77
C ALA A 43 23.10 4.09 -15.50
N LEU A 44 23.38 3.36 -16.57
CA LEU A 44 22.40 2.55 -17.30
C LEU A 44 21.82 1.47 -16.39
N LEU A 45 22.65 0.76 -15.65
CA LEU A 45 22.22 -0.29 -14.73
C LEU A 45 21.33 0.27 -13.61
N CYS A 46 21.70 1.40 -13.03
CA CYS A 46 20.85 2.09 -12.05
C CYS A 46 19.52 2.52 -12.65
N PHE A 47 19.52 3.02 -13.88
CA PHE A 47 18.30 3.41 -14.57
C PHE A 47 17.36 2.21 -14.81
N VAL A 48 17.90 1.09 -15.30
CA VAL A 48 17.14 -0.15 -15.48
C VAL A 48 16.57 -0.65 -14.14
N MET A 49 17.40 -0.65 -13.09
CA MET A 49 16.94 -1.05 -11.74
C MET A 49 15.80 -0.17 -11.24
N ASN A 50 15.85 1.15 -11.47
CA ASN A 50 14.75 2.05 -11.12
C ASN A 50 13.47 1.73 -11.90
N ILE A 51 13.58 1.45 -13.18
CA ILE A 51 12.42 1.05 -14.00
C ILE A 51 11.81 -0.23 -13.45
N VAL A 52 12.60 -1.26 -13.17
CA VAL A 52 12.12 -2.53 -12.61
C VAL A 52 11.44 -2.31 -11.26
N LEU A 53 12.01 -1.44 -10.41
CA LEU A 53 11.43 -1.10 -9.12
C LEU A 53 10.07 -0.41 -9.28
N ILE A 54 9.96 0.57 -10.18
CA ILE A 54 8.70 1.26 -10.46
C ILE A 54 7.63 0.28 -10.96
N PHE A 55 7.97 -0.59 -11.91
CA PHE A 55 7.07 -1.62 -12.40
C PHE A 55 6.66 -2.60 -11.29
N GLY A 56 7.60 -2.99 -10.42
CA GLY A 56 7.33 -3.82 -9.25
C GLY A 56 6.31 -3.17 -8.30
N ILE A 57 6.48 -1.90 -7.99
CA ILE A 57 5.55 -1.14 -7.14
C ILE A 57 4.15 -1.07 -7.77
N ILE A 58 4.07 -0.76 -9.07
CA ILE A 58 2.80 -0.71 -9.80
C ILE A 58 2.12 -2.08 -9.80
N TYR A 59 2.88 -3.14 -10.01
CA TYR A 59 2.37 -4.51 -10.00
C TYR A 59 1.79 -4.88 -8.63
N ILE A 60 2.53 -4.61 -7.55
CA ILE A 60 2.06 -4.85 -6.18
C ILE A 60 0.81 -4.02 -5.88
N ALA A 61 0.79 -2.74 -6.25
CA ALA A 61 -0.35 -1.85 -6.01
C ALA A 61 -1.63 -2.28 -6.75
N LYS A 62 -1.50 -2.95 -7.89
CA LYS A 62 -2.62 -3.46 -8.70
C LYS A 62 -3.02 -4.89 -8.36
N MET A 63 -2.40 -5.54 -7.38
CA MET A 63 -2.76 -6.91 -7.01
C MET A 63 -4.24 -7.00 -6.58
N PRO A 64 -5.00 -8.01 -7.06
CA PRO A 64 -6.41 -8.18 -6.72
C PRO A 64 -6.65 -8.38 -5.22
N GLN A 65 -5.64 -8.82 -4.49
CA GLN A 65 -5.69 -9.06 -3.04
C GLN A 65 -5.88 -7.79 -2.21
N TRP A 66 -5.65 -6.60 -2.78
CA TRP A 66 -5.93 -5.31 -2.15
C TRP A 66 -7.39 -4.88 -2.26
N TYR A 67 -8.11 -5.49 -3.20
CA TYR A 67 -9.48 -5.15 -3.48
C TYR A 67 -10.40 -6.14 -2.79
N MET A 68 -11.47 -5.63 -2.21
CA MET A 68 -12.50 -6.48 -1.66
C MET A 68 -13.46 -6.88 -2.77
N PRO A 69 -13.70 -8.18 -3.00
CA PRO A 69 -14.63 -8.60 -4.01
C PRO A 69 -16.03 -8.14 -3.61
N GLN A 70 -16.81 -7.59 -4.55
CA GLN A 70 -18.19 -7.18 -4.27
C GLN A 70 -19.08 -8.36 -3.85
N SER A 71 -18.70 -9.59 -4.21
CA SER A 71 -19.33 -10.81 -3.74
C SER A 71 -19.25 -11.00 -2.23
N ALA A 72 -18.22 -10.42 -1.56
CA ALA A 72 -18.08 -10.51 -0.11
C ALA A 72 -19.25 -9.90 0.66
N PHE A 73 -19.94 -8.91 0.06
CA PHE A 73 -21.17 -8.32 0.64
C PHE A 73 -22.44 -9.07 0.25
N LYS A 74 -22.36 -10.04 -0.68
CA LYS A 74 -23.52 -10.81 -1.16
C LYS A 74 -23.69 -12.15 -0.47
N ALA A 75 -22.62 -12.74 0.03
CA ALA A 75 -22.62 -14.05 0.66
C ALA A 75 -22.37 -13.95 2.16
N LEU A 76 -23.12 -14.71 2.96
CA LEU A 76 -22.88 -14.84 4.41
C LEU A 76 -21.54 -15.53 4.73
N ASP A 77 -20.98 -16.30 3.80
CA ASP A 77 -19.76 -17.10 3.99
C ASP A 77 -18.48 -16.43 3.48
N GLY A 78 -18.53 -15.14 3.20
CA GLY A 78 -17.37 -14.42 2.71
C GLY A 78 -16.31 -14.25 3.81
N ASN A 79 -15.18 -14.95 3.73
CA ASN A 79 -13.99 -14.73 4.57
C ASN A 79 -13.48 -13.28 4.58
N SER A 80 -14.09 -12.41 3.79
CA SER A 80 -13.68 -11.02 3.63
C SER A 80 -14.38 -10.05 4.57
N VAL A 81 -15.51 -10.46 5.19
CA VAL A 81 -16.25 -9.64 6.17
C VAL A 81 -16.49 -10.47 7.41
N GLU A 82 -15.89 -10.05 8.50
CA GLU A 82 -16.04 -10.65 9.82
C GLU A 82 -16.90 -9.73 10.68
N ILE A 83 -17.96 -10.28 11.28
CA ILE A 83 -18.86 -9.56 12.18
C ILE A 83 -18.68 -10.11 13.58
N ILE A 84 -18.43 -9.23 14.52
CA ILE A 84 -18.18 -9.58 15.93
C ILE A 84 -19.19 -8.87 16.80
N ASN A 85 -19.67 -9.57 17.82
CA ASN A 85 -20.54 -9.04 18.87
C ASN A 85 -21.99 -8.74 18.43
N ASN A 86 -22.46 -9.42 17.37
CA ASN A 86 -23.84 -9.31 16.91
C ASN A 86 -24.74 -10.30 17.66
N ARG A 87 -25.29 -9.88 18.79
CA ARG A 87 -26.19 -10.71 19.63
C ARG A 87 -27.66 -10.54 19.24
N ILE A 88 -28.09 -9.29 19.08
CA ILE A 88 -29.48 -8.89 18.81
C ILE A 88 -29.70 -8.73 17.31
N VAL A 89 -28.75 -8.10 16.60
CA VAL A 89 -28.84 -7.86 15.16
C VAL A 89 -28.36 -9.09 14.39
N PRO A 90 -29.20 -9.77 13.65
CA PRO A 90 -28.77 -10.92 12.85
C PRO A 90 -27.87 -10.47 11.69
N SER A 91 -26.84 -11.27 11.40
CA SER A 91 -25.81 -10.96 10.39
C SER A 91 -26.40 -10.59 9.02
N TYR A 92 -27.51 -11.21 8.61
CA TYR A 92 -28.14 -10.93 7.31
C TYR A 92 -28.62 -9.46 7.17
N ARG A 93 -29.07 -8.83 8.27
CA ARG A 93 -29.44 -7.40 8.28
C ARG A 93 -28.23 -6.51 8.11
N ILE A 94 -27.12 -6.87 8.73
CA ILE A 94 -25.85 -6.14 8.58
C ILE A 94 -25.37 -6.24 7.15
N PHE A 95 -25.40 -7.44 6.56
CA PHE A 95 -25.05 -7.62 5.13
C PHE A 95 -26.01 -6.88 4.19
N ALA A 96 -27.29 -6.78 4.52
CA ALA A 96 -28.24 -5.97 3.76
C ALA A 96 -27.88 -4.48 3.81
N ALA A 97 -27.53 -3.96 4.99
CA ALA A 97 -27.08 -2.58 5.16
C ALA A 97 -25.77 -2.31 4.40
N LEU A 98 -24.83 -3.26 4.43
CA LEU A 98 -23.56 -3.17 3.66
C LEU A 98 -23.81 -3.11 2.15
N ARG A 99 -24.74 -3.91 1.63
CA ARG A 99 -25.11 -3.86 0.21
C ARG A 99 -25.71 -2.51 -0.19
N ALA A 100 -26.52 -1.93 0.69
CA ALA A 100 -27.12 -0.63 0.45
C ALA A 100 -26.13 0.54 0.52
N SER A 101 -24.97 0.34 1.16
CA SER A 101 -23.95 1.39 1.35
C SER A 101 -23.12 1.72 0.11
N ASP A 102 -23.27 0.95 -0.99
CA ASP A 102 -22.55 1.13 -2.24
C ASP A 102 -21.05 1.39 -2.03
N VAL A 103 -20.35 0.40 -1.48
CA VAL A 103 -18.91 0.49 -1.24
C VAL A 103 -18.19 0.48 -2.59
N PRO A 104 -17.46 1.54 -2.94
CA PRO A 104 -16.77 1.62 -4.21
C PRO A 104 -15.69 0.54 -4.33
N ASN A 105 -15.48 0.04 -5.55
CA ASN A 105 -14.41 -0.93 -5.85
C ASN A 105 -13.03 -0.24 -5.86
N VAL A 106 -12.58 0.13 -4.68
CA VAL A 106 -11.26 0.75 -4.44
C VAL A 106 -10.42 -0.16 -3.54
N PRO A 107 -9.09 -0.03 -3.58
CA PRO A 107 -8.24 -0.74 -2.64
C PRO A 107 -8.69 -0.49 -1.20
N ILE A 108 -8.66 -1.54 -0.37
CA ILE A 108 -9.19 -1.49 1.00
C ILE A 108 -8.61 -0.37 1.87
N TYR A 109 -7.35 0.00 1.63
CA TYR A 109 -6.70 1.09 2.37
C TYR A 109 -7.24 2.48 1.99
N MET A 110 -7.87 2.62 0.81
CA MET A 110 -8.55 3.84 0.35
C MET A 110 -10.06 3.82 0.63
N ALA A 111 -10.63 2.66 0.96
CA ALA A 111 -12.06 2.54 1.21
C ALA A 111 -12.47 3.37 2.43
N LYS A 112 -13.45 4.26 2.23
CA LYS A 112 -14.03 5.06 3.31
C LYS A 112 -14.96 4.19 4.14
N THR A 113 -14.65 4.02 5.40
CA THR A 113 -15.45 3.22 6.35
C THR A 113 -16.69 3.96 6.86
N ASP A 114 -16.71 5.30 6.69
CA ASP A 114 -17.80 6.14 7.22
C ASP A 114 -19.16 5.75 6.62
N LYS A 115 -19.22 5.52 5.31
CA LYS A 115 -20.45 5.07 4.64
C LYS A 115 -20.95 3.73 5.19
N ILE A 116 -20.04 2.82 5.51
CA ILE A 116 -20.36 1.52 6.10
C ILE A 116 -20.85 1.72 7.53
N LYS A 117 -20.17 2.55 8.32
CA LYS A 117 -20.56 2.90 9.68
C LYS A 117 -21.95 3.50 9.69
N ASP A 118 -22.21 4.51 8.87
CA ASP A 118 -23.51 5.20 8.79
C ASP A 118 -24.64 4.26 8.38
N ALA A 119 -24.35 3.32 7.47
CA ALA A 119 -25.36 2.35 7.03
C ALA A 119 -25.76 1.37 8.16
N ILE A 120 -24.80 0.94 8.97
CA ILE A 120 -25.04 0.02 10.09
C ILE A 120 -25.64 0.76 11.29
N MET A 121 -25.25 1.99 11.54
CA MET A 121 -25.81 2.84 12.62
C MET A 121 -27.31 3.16 12.43
N LYS A 122 -27.85 3.02 11.23
CA LYS A 122 -29.30 3.14 10.97
C LYS A 122 -30.11 1.98 11.55
N LEU A 123 -29.46 0.89 11.95
CA LEU A 123 -30.13 -0.23 12.60
C LEU A 123 -30.41 0.12 14.07
N ALA A 124 -31.69 0.15 14.44
CA ALA A 124 -32.14 0.62 15.77
C ALA A 124 -31.44 -0.01 16.98
N PRO A 125 -31.11 -1.33 16.99
CA PRO A 125 -30.41 -1.94 18.12
C PRO A 125 -28.93 -1.57 18.24
N VAL A 126 -28.33 -0.92 17.22
CA VAL A 126 -26.91 -0.60 17.19
C VAL A 126 -26.64 0.71 17.93
N GLU A 127 -25.75 0.69 18.91
CA GLU A 127 -25.30 1.87 19.66
C GLU A 127 -24.08 2.50 18.97
N ASP A 128 -23.06 1.67 18.65
CA ASP A 128 -21.85 2.11 17.96
C ASP A 128 -21.26 0.98 17.11
N VAL A 129 -20.46 1.37 16.12
CA VAL A 129 -19.80 0.46 15.19
C VAL A 129 -18.34 0.82 15.06
N TYR A 130 -17.49 -0.15 15.31
CA TYR A 130 -16.06 -0.02 15.09
C TYR A 130 -15.65 -0.89 13.90
N ILE A 131 -14.96 -0.29 12.91
CA ILE A 131 -14.59 -0.96 11.67
C ILE A 131 -13.06 -1.01 11.55
N ARG A 132 -12.53 -2.22 11.51
CA ARG A 132 -11.11 -2.49 11.23
C ARG A 132 -10.93 -2.94 9.80
N ARG A 133 -9.90 -2.43 9.15
CA ARG A 133 -9.52 -2.80 7.79
C ARG A 133 -8.21 -3.56 7.82
N TYR A 134 -8.18 -4.69 7.15
CA TYR A 134 -6.96 -5.47 6.93
C TYR A 134 -6.61 -5.39 5.45
N ALA A 135 -5.36 -5.04 5.16
CA ALA A 135 -4.95 -4.72 3.80
C ALA A 135 -4.63 -5.95 2.95
N PHE A 136 -4.11 -7.01 3.56
CA PHE A 136 -3.62 -8.16 2.81
C PHE A 136 -3.84 -9.49 3.57
N PRO A 137 -4.73 -10.36 3.10
CA PRO A 137 -5.77 -10.11 2.08
C PRO A 137 -6.80 -9.08 2.55
N ALA A 138 -7.46 -8.40 1.57
CA ALA A 138 -8.44 -7.37 1.89
C ALA A 138 -9.61 -7.95 2.70
N ARG A 139 -9.75 -7.51 3.95
CA ARG A 139 -10.82 -7.93 4.88
C ARG A 139 -11.30 -6.74 5.69
N ILE A 140 -12.58 -6.78 6.06
CA ILE A 140 -13.19 -5.82 6.99
C ILE A 140 -13.70 -6.60 8.20
N GLN A 141 -13.32 -6.13 9.38
CA GLN A 141 -13.86 -6.61 10.64
C GLN A 141 -14.79 -5.54 11.20
N ILE A 142 -16.03 -5.90 11.46
CA ILE A 142 -17.06 -5.04 11.98
C ILE A 142 -17.34 -5.49 13.42
N ILE A 143 -17.05 -4.63 14.36
CA ILE A 143 -17.31 -4.86 15.79
C ILE A 143 -18.50 -4.02 16.17
N LEU A 144 -19.58 -4.66 16.55
CA LEU A 144 -20.82 -4.01 16.94
C LEU A 144 -20.87 -3.79 18.43
N ARG A 145 -21.37 -2.63 18.83
CA ARG A 145 -21.85 -2.37 20.17
C ARG A 145 -23.36 -2.21 20.07
N GLU A 146 -24.06 -3.19 20.63
CA GLU A 146 -25.52 -3.22 20.61
C GLU A 146 -26.05 -2.63 21.90
N ARG A 147 -27.23 -1.99 21.83
CA ARG A 147 -27.94 -1.47 23.00
C ARG A 147 -28.48 -2.64 23.79
N GLU A 148 -28.21 -2.67 25.09
CA GLU A 148 -28.81 -3.67 25.98
C GLU A 148 -30.24 -3.22 26.32
N PRO A 149 -31.26 -4.05 26.05
CA PRO A 149 -32.62 -3.73 26.40
C PRO A 149 -32.76 -3.83 27.93
N TYR A 150 -33.08 -2.71 28.57
CA TYR A 150 -33.35 -2.67 30.02
C TYR A 150 -34.73 -3.14 30.40
N ILE A 151 -35.70 -3.02 29.48
CA ILE A 151 -37.09 -3.31 29.77
C ILE A 151 -37.69 -4.10 28.62
N MET A 152 -38.29 -5.23 28.93
CA MET A 152 -39.18 -5.96 28.02
C MET A 152 -40.60 -5.59 28.34
N ILE A 153 -41.30 -4.92 27.42
CA ILE A 153 -42.71 -4.58 27.56
C ILE A 153 -43.51 -5.68 26.83
N SER A 154 -44.27 -6.41 27.61
CA SER A 154 -45.28 -7.32 27.06
C SER A 154 -46.63 -6.62 27.13
N PRO A 155 -47.27 -6.27 26.00
CA PRO A 155 -48.54 -5.56 26.00
C PRO A 155 -49.70 -6.47 26.43
N ASP A 156 -49.52 -7.78 26.41
CA ASP A 156 -50.53 -8.75 26.84
C ASP A 156 -49.85 -10.06 27.28
N GLU A 157 -50.41 -10.76 28.25
CA GLU A 157 -49.89 -12.05 28.75
C GLU A 157 -49.77 -13.12 27.67
N LYS A 158 -50.51 -12.98 26.58
CA LYS A 158 -50.51 -13.91 25.44
C LYS A 158 -49.52 -13.54 24.33
N VAL A 159 -48.91 -12.38 24.39
CA VAL A 159 -47.99 -11.91 23.35
C VAL A 159 -46.54 -12.05 23.85
N LYS A 160 -45.68 -12.64 23.03
CA LYS A 160 -44.25 -12.72 23.37
C LYS A 160 -43.68 -11.32 23.59
N PRO A 161 -42.88 -11.12 24.67
CA PRO A 161 -42.29 -9.83 24.97
C PRO A 161 -41.42 -9.37 23.80
N VAL A 162 -41.55 -8.10 23.43
CA VAL A 162 -40.74 -7.45 22.42
C VAL A 162 -39.72 -6.57 23.13
N ALA A 163 -38.44 -6.80 22.87
CA ALA A 163 -37.37 -5.95 23.35
C ALA A 163 -37.23 -4.71 22.46
N PHE A 164 -37.18 -3.52 23.06
CA PHE A 164 -36.97 -2.24 22.41
C PHE A 164 -35.62 -1.67 22.82
#